data_fa3c4430d6758c150601adee75d9f0a2
#
_entry.id   fa3c4430d6758c150601adee75d9f0a2
#
_cell.length_a   1.000
_cell.length_b   1.000
_cell.length_c   1.000
_cell.angle_alpha   90.00
_cell.angle_beta   90.00
_cell.angle_gamma   90.00
#
_symmetry.space_group_name_H-M   'P 1'
#
loop_
_entity.id
_entity.type
_entity.pdbx_description
1 polymer ?
#
loop_
_entity_poly.entity_id
_entity_poly.type
_entity_poly.pdbx_seq_one_letter_code
_entity_poly.pdbx_strand_id
1 'polypeptide(L)'
;NRVALARSTEDVKRIRAEGRQAVAIGMENGYPIGEDISLIKHYYQRGVRYITLTHNGHNRISDSCNPLNKPYASGKNLDANSIRLLQDIYLAEARAAGPPEPLHGGLSKFGRQAVEEMNRLGIMVDISHTSPSTVEDVLECSTAPIIASHSCCRDLADNPRNLTDQQIKAIAALGGVVQITSVSSFVGFPDGRYEALDVLLEKLGVLEAGYMDLLELFENDRGAYDKISSRYHEAIAEIDSLYPWPGLSEFVDHIDHVVRVAGIKYV
;
A
#
# COMPACT_ATOMS: atom_id res chain seq x y z
N ASN A 1 -6.47 -7.38 30.80
CA ASN A 1 -5.95 -7.20 29.43
C ASN A 1 -7.06 -7.42 28.41
N ARG A 2 -7.40 -6.38 27.63
CA ARG A 2 -8.44 -6.44 26.59
C ARG A 2 -7.94 -7.03 25.26
N VAL A 3 -6.63 -7.23 25.13
CA VAL A 3 -5.96 -7.63 23.88
C VAL A 3 -5.03 -8.80 24.13
N ALA A 4 -4.91 -9.72 23.17
CA ALA A 4 -3.92 -10.79 23.21
C ALA A 4 -3.35 -11.08 21.80
N LEU A 5 -2.09 -11.47 21.75
CA LEU A 5 -1.41 -11.88 20.53
C LEU A 5 -1.94 -13.24 20.06
N ALA A 6 -2.41 -13.28 18.82
CA ALA A 6 -2.79 -14.49 18.13
C ALA A 6 -1.63 -14.94 17.22
N ARG A 7 -1.25 -16.21 17.33
CA ARG A 7 -0.21 -16.84 16.51
C ARG A 7 -0.75 -17.95 15.61
N SER A 8 -2.06 -18.25 15.76
CA SER A 8 -2.78 -19.22 14.95
C SER A 8 -4.27 -18.86 14.89
N THR A 9 -5.01 -19.50 14.01
CA THR A 9 -6.48 -19.38 13.93
C THR A 9 -7.17 -19.87 15.20
N GLU A 10 -6.62 -20.88 15.86
CA GLU A 10 -7.09 -21.39 17.16
C GLU A 10 -6.91 -20.36 18.26
N ASP A 11 -5.79 -19.61 18.24
CA ASP A 11 -5.60 -18.48 19.16
C ASP A 11 -6.65 -17.41 18.95
N VAL A 12 -6.96 -17.05 17.69
CA VAL A 12 -8.02 -16.07 17.39
C VAL A 12 -9.36 -16.51 17.97
N LYS A 13 -9.75 -17.78 17.75
CA LYS A 13 -11.02 -18.34 18.28
C LYS A 13 -11.03 -18.32 19.80
N ARG A 14 -9.97 -18.80 20.44
CA ARG A 14 -9.84 -18.84 21.90
C ARG A 14 -9.89 -17.43 22.52
N ILE A 15 -9.08 -16.49 22.00
CA ILE A 15 -9.01 -15.12 22.51
C ILE A 15 -10.37 -14.41 22.38
N ARG A 16 -11.07 -14.60 21.26
CA ARG A 16 -12.42 -14.05 21.08
C ARG A 16 -13.45 -14.69 22.01
N ALA A 17 -13.37 -15.98 22.23
CA ALA A 17 -14.25 -16.67 23.19
C ALA A 17 -14.05 -16.17 24.63
N GLU A 18 -12.85 -15.70 24.97
CA GLU A 18 -12.53 -15.03 26.25
C GLU A 18 -13.01 -13.57 26.33
N GLY A 19 -13.71 -13.05 25.31
CA GLY A 19 -14.18 -11.66 25.24
C GLY A 19 -13.06 -10.64 24.99
N ARG A 20 -11.90 -11.07 24.48
CA ARG A 20 -10.73 -10.23 24.18
C ARG A 20 -10.58 -10.00 22.68
N GLN A 21 -9.81 -8.99 22.32
CA GLN A 21 -9.40 -8.75 20.94
C GLN A 21 -8.14 -9.55 20.61
N ALA A 22 -8.19 -10.26 19.48
CA ALA A 22 -7.03 -10.96 18.93
C ALA A 22 -6.26 -10.00 17.99
N VAL A 23 -4.94 -9.95 18.17
CA VAL A 23 -4.04 -9.17 17.31
C VAL A 23 -3.03 -10.11 16.68
N ALA A 24 -2.90 -10.07 15.36
CA ALA A 24 -1.81 -10.72 14.63
C ALA A 24 -0.75 -9.67 14.26
N ILE A 25 0.52 -10.07 14.27
CA ILE A 25 1.63 -9.20 13.85
C ILE A 25 1.88 -9.43 12.36
N GLY A 26 1.88 -8.33 11.60
CA GLY A 26 2.38 -8.29 10.23
C GLY A 26 3.72 -7.57 10.14
N MET A 27 4.46 -7.87 9.09
CA MET A 27 5.65 -7.13 8.68
C MET A 27 5.37 -6.53 7.31
N GLU A 28 5.06 -5.25 7.27
CA GLU A 28 4.87 -4.53 6.01
C GLU A 28 6.22 -4.12 5.44
N ASN A 29 6.53 -4.64 4.28
CA ASN A 29 7.81 -4.61 3.58
C ASN A 29 8.82 -5.68 4.05
N GLY A 30 9.09 -6.63 3.17
CA GLY A 30 10.10 -7.67 3.37
C GLY A 30 11.56 -7.16 3.35
N TYR A 31 11.79 -5.87 3.15
CA TYR A 31 13.12 -5.26 3.10
C TYR A 31 14.07 -5.70 4.25
N PRO A 32 13.61 -5.82 5.53
CA PRO A 32 14.47 -6.24 6.63
C PRO A 32 14.99 -7.69 6.53
N ILE A 33 14.45 -8.50 5.61
CA ILE A 33 14.95 -9.87 5.37
C ILE A 33 16.31 -9.82 4.62
N GLY A 34 16.55 -8.76 3.86
CA GLY A 34 17.79 -8.60 3.09
C GLY A 34 18.00 -9.77 2.13
N GLU A 35 19.13 -10.48 2.30
CA GLU A 35 19.49 -11.68 1.54
C GLU A 35 19.63 -12.93 2.43
N ASP A 36 19.15 -12.84 3.69
CA ASP A 36 19.20 -13.96 4.66
C ASP A 36 17.82 -14.57 4.87
N ILE A 37 17.58 -15.70 4.21
CA ILE A 37 16.31 -16.43 4.27
C ILE A 37 15.97 -16.89 5.71
N SER A 38 16.97 -17.07 6.58
CA SER A 38 16.76 -17.50 7.96
C SER A 38 16.04 -16.47 8.83
N LEU A 39 16.07 -15.18 8.41
CA LEU A 39 15.36 -14.11 9.08
C LEU A 39 13.84 -14.26 9.01
N ILE A 40 13.30 -14.92 7.98
CA ILE A 40 11.86 -15.24 7.93
C ILE A 40 11.46 -16.09 9.12
N LYS A 41 12.23 -17.14 9.43
CA LYS A 41 12.00 -17.98 10.62
C LYS A 41 12.17 -17.18 11.93
N HIS A 42 13.16 -16.28 11.98
CA HIS A 42 13.37 -15.41 13.14
C HIS A 42 12.14 -14.53 13.41
N TYR A 43 11.58 -13.88 12.39
CA TYR A 43 10.37 -13.06 12.52
C TYR A 43 9.14 -13.91 12.89
N TYR A 44 8.99 -15.11 12.30
CA TYR A 44 7.94 -16.05 12.68
C TYR A 44 7.96 -16.38 14.15
N GLN A 45 9.13 -16.67 14.70
CA GLN A 45 9.31 -16.97 16.13
C GLN A 45 8.92 -15.79 17.03
N ARG A 46 9.12 -14.55 16.55
CA ARG A 46 8.68 -13.33 17.22
C ARG A 46 7.18 -13.05 17.10
N GLY A 47 6.47 -13.83 16.30
CA GLY A 47 5.01 -13.77 16.20
C GLY A 47 4.47 -13.18 14.89
N VAL A 48 5.32 -12.85 13.92
CA VAL A 48 4.89 -12.41 12.60
C VAL A 48 4.09 -13.51 11.91
N ARG A 49 2.95 -13.17 11.31
CA ARG A 49 2.04 -14.09 10.63
C ARG A 49 1.69 -13.70 9.20
N TYR A 50 2.03 -12.50 8.76
CA TYR A 50 2.08 -12.14 7.35
C TYR A 50 3.25 -11.21 7.05
N ILE A 51 3.73 -11.25 5.82
CA ILE A 51 4.78 -10.37 5.32
C ILE A 51 4.35 -9.82 3.96
N THR A 52 4.26 -8.48 3.87
CA THR A 52 4.12 -7.79 2.60
C THR A 52 5.47 -7.78 1.90
N LEU A 53 5.55 -8.30 0.69
CA LEU A 53 6.85 -8.57 0.04
C LEU A 53 7.67 -7.31 -0.23
N THR A 54 7.00 -6.25 -0.68
CA THR A 54 7.59 -4.91 -0.87
C THR A 54 6.71 -3.82 -0.27
N HIS A 55 7.19 -2.58 -0.30
CA HIS A 55 6.39 -1.38 -0.08
C HIS A 55 6.63 -0.41 -1.26
N ASN A 56 6.93 0.85 -1.01
CA ASN A 56 7.39 1.76 -2.06
C ASN A 56 8.82 1.41 -2.44
N GLY A 57 9.08 1.27 -3.74
CA GLY A 57 10.36 0.84 -4.28
C GLY A 57 10.58 -0.67 -4.28
N HIS A 58 11.37 -1.14 -5.26
CA HIS A 58 11.79 -2.52 -5.37
C HIS A 58 12.71 -2.90 -4.21
N ASN A 59 12.73 -4.19 -3.86
CA ASN A 59 13.69 -4.72 -2.89
C ASN A 59 14.30 -6.05 -3.38
N ARG A 60 15.03 -6.77 -2.54
CA ARG A 60 15.66 -8.05 -2.91
C ARG A 60 14.66 -9.18 -3.18
N ILE A 61 13.42 -9.04 -2.73
CA ILE A 61 12.37 -10.06 -2.87
C ILE A 61 11.62 -9.88 -4.19
N SER A 62 11.14 -8.66 -4.48
CA SER A 62 10.25 -8.46 -5.61
C SER A 62 10.16 -7.00 -6.07
N ASP A 63 9.51 -6.83 -7.22
CA ASP A 63 9.16 -5.53 -7.75
C ASP A 63 7.92 -4.95 -7.08
N SER A 64 7.97 -3.64 -6.83
CA SER A 64 6.86 -2.81 -6.32
C SER A 64 6.07 -2.21 -7.47
N CYS A 65 4.79 -1.96 -7.26
CA CYS A 65 3.97 -1.16 -8.17
C CYS A 65 4.23 0.36 -8.06
N ASN A 66 4.97 0.80 -7.03
CA ASN A 66 5.32 2.21 -6.84
C ASN A 66 6.82 2.42 -7.05
N PRO A 67 7.22 3.22 -8.07
CA PRO A 67 8.62 3.39 -8.44
C PRO A 67 9.44 4.20 -7.44
N LEU A 68 8.78 5.10 -6.72
CA LEU A 68 9.46 6.12 -5.93
C LEU A 68 9.77 5.59 -4.52
N ASN A 69 11.00 5.13 -4.33
CA ASN A 69 11.56 4.87 -3.00
C ASN A 69 12.13 6.17 -2.42
N LYS A 70 11.26 7.15 -2.13
CA LYS A 70 11.68 8.39 -1.47
C LYS A 70 11.65 8.23 0.04
N PRO A 71 12.59 8.84 0.77
CA PRO A 71 12.57 8.79 2.23
C PRO A 71 11.23 9.37 2.72
N TYR A 72 10.51 8.58 3.47
CA TYR A 72 9.29 9.06 4.12
C TYR A 72 9.68 10.11 5.15
N ALA A 73 8.95 11.21 5.20
CA ALA A 73 9.18 12.26 6.18
C ALA A 73 8.83 11.82 7.63
N SER A 74 8.80 10.50 7.88
CA SER A 74 8.52 9.90 9.18
C SER A 74 9.60 10.29 10.20
N GLY A 75 9.14 10.69 11.37
CA GLY A 75 10.03 11.18 12.46
C GLY A 75 10.22 12.69 12.46
N LYS A 76 9.70 13.42 11.48
CA LYS A 76 9.64 14.88 11.48
C LYS A 76 8.30 15.30 12.07
N ASN A 77 8.27 16.37 12.87
CA ASN A 77 7.04 16.95 13.42
C ASN A 77 6.25 17.67 12.30
N LEU A 78 5.75 16.90 11.34
CA LEU A 78 4.88 17.38 10.28
C LEU A 78 3.44 17.43 10.79
N ASP A 79 2.76 18.56 10.62
CA ASP A 79 1.31 18.64 10.80
C ASP A 79 0.57 18.00 9.62
N ALA A 80 -0.75 17.80 9.78
CA ALA A 80 -1.58 17.15 8.76
C ALA A 80 -1.52 17.87 7.40
N ASN A 81 -1.35 19.19 7.44
CA ASN A 81 -1.29 20.04 6.28
C ASN A 81 0.01 19.83 5.49
N SER A 82 1.13 19.82 6.22
CA SER A 82 2.44 19.53 5.62
C SER A 82 2.50 18.12 5.02
N ILE A 83 1.90 17.14 5.70
CA ILE A 83 1.81 15.77 5.18
C ILE A 83 1.04 15.75 3.85
N ARG A 84 -0.09 16.44 3.78
CA ARG A 84 -0.93 16.47 2.57
C ARG A 84 -0.20 17.11 1.40
N LEU A 85 0.41 18.29 1.57
CA LEU A 85 1.16 18.96 0.51
C LEU A 85 2.29 18.07 -0.04
N LEU A 86 3.06 17.46 0.87
CA LEU A 86 4.14 16.55 0.48
C LEU A 86 3.61 15.30 -0.24
N GLN A 87 2.46 14.76 0.17
CA GLN A 87 1.82 13.63 -0.50
C GLN A 87 1.34 13.99 -1.90
N ASP A 88 0.76 15.16 -2.10
CA ASP A 88 0.27 15.58 -3.41
C ASP A 88 1.43 15.83 -4.39
N ILE A 89 2.54 16.40 -3.94
CA ILE A 89 3.76 16.52 -4.76
C ILE A 89 4.34 15.14 -5.09
N TYR A 90 4.43 14.25 -4.10
CA TYR A 90 4.88 12.88 -4.33
C TYR A 90 4.03 12.16 -5.39
N LEU A 91 2.70 12.31 -5.33
CA LEU A 91 1.79 11.73 -6.31
C LEU A 91 1.95 12.35 -7.70
N ALA A 92 2.19 13.67 -7.79
CA ALA A 92 2.46 14.35 -9.06
C ALA A 92 3.75 13.83 -9.70
N GLU A 93 4.84 13.71 -8.93
CA GLU A 93 6.10 13.13 -9.41
C GLU A 93 5.95 11.66 -9.82
N ALA A 94 5.17 10.87 -9.06
CA ALA A 94 4.94 9.46 -9.38
C ALA A 94 4.20 9.31 -10.72
N ARG A 95 3.20 10.18 -10.98
CA ARG A 95 2.50 10.21 -12.27
C ARG A 95 3.43 10.61 -13.42
N ALA A 96 4.23 11.64 -13.22
CA ALA A 96 5.18 12.12 -14.23
C ALA A 96 6.27 11.08 -14.56
N ALA A 97 6.73 10.32 -13.57
CA ALA A 97 7.71 9.26 -13.75
C ALA A 97 7.16 8.05 -14.51
N GLY A 98 5.84 7.84 -14.47
CA GLY A 98 5.19 6.66 -15.04
C GLY A 98 5.46 5.38 -14.25
N PRO A 99 5.13 4.20 -14.83
CA PRO A 99 5.37 2.93 -14.19
C PRO A 99 6.88 2.69 -13.97
N PRO A 100 7.27 2.04 -12.85
CA PRO A 100 8.67 1.77 -12.58
C PRO A 100 9.27 0.80 -13.58
N GLU A 101 10.52 1.03 -13.96
CA GLU A 101 11.30 0.01 -14.64
C GLU A 101 11.46 -1.20 -13.70
N PRO A 102 11.10 -2.42 -14.12
CA PRO A 102 11.19 -3.59 -13.27
C PRO A 102 12.65 -3.93 -12.95
N LEU A 103 12.95 -4.22 -11.68
CA LEU A 103 14.26 -4.68 -11.25
C LEU A 103 14.44 -6.19 -11.49
N HIS A 104 13.37 -6.96 -11.31
CA HIS A 104 13.38 -8.43 -11.38
C HIS A 104 12.43 -8.98 -12.43
N GLY A 105 11.48 -8.18 -12.93
CA GLY A 105 10.38 -8.61 -13.77
C GLY A 105 9.28 -9.36 -12.99
N GLY A 106 9.23 -9.17 -11.67
CA GLY A 106 8.31 -9.82 -10.75
C GLY A 106 9.01 -10.25 -9.45
N LEU A 107 8.91 -11.53 -9.07
CA LEU A 107 9.70 -12.12 -7.99
C LEU A 107 11.15 -12.36 -8.43
N SER A 108 12.11 -11.95 -7.60
CA SER A 108 13.49 -12.38 -7.77
C SER A 108 13.65 -13.90 -7.49
N LYS A 109 14.81 -14.45 -7.81
CA LYS A 109 15.14 -15.83 -7.40
C LYS A 109 15.09 -16.00 -5.88
N PHE A 110 15.57 -15.00 -5.13
CA PHE A 110 15.47 -14.97 -3.67
C PHE A 110 14.02 -14.82 -3.20
N GLY A 111 13.21 -14.04 -3.91
CA GLY A 111 11.78 -13.86 -3.63
C GLY A 111 10.99 -15.16 -3.73
N ARG A 112 11.25 -16.00 -4.74
CA ARG A 112 10.63 -17.32 -4.85
C ARG A 112 10.99 -18.22 -3.65
N GLN A 113 12.25 -18.21 -3.21
CA GLN A 113 12.68 -18.93 -1.99
C GLN A 113 12.00 -18.35 -0.73
N ALA A 114 11.81 -17.03 -0.67
CA ALA A 114 11.13 -16.40 0.45
C ALA A 114 9.65 -16.82 0.51
N VAL A 115 8.94 -16.85 -0.60
CA VAL A 115 7.55 -17.35 -0.68
C VAL A 115 7.47 -18.81 -0.24
N GLU A 116 8.38 -19.67 -0.71
CA GLU A 116 8.46 -21.08 -0.31
C GLU A 116 8.66 -21.23 1.21
N GLU A 117 9.60 -20.48 1.78
CA GLU A 117 9.86 -20.52 3.24
C GLU A 117 8.69 -19.96 4.06
N MET A 118 8.02 -18.91 3.58
CA MET A 118 6.81 -18.38 4.21
C MET A 118 5.69 -19.43 4.21
N ASN A 119 5.45 -20.09 3.09
CA ASN A 119 4.47 -21.18 2.98
C ASN A 119 4.81 -22.32 3.96
N ARG A 120 6.08 -22.74 4.00
CA ARG A 120 6.55 -23.80 4.90
C ARG A 120 6.34 -23.48 6.39
N LEU A 121 6.48 -22.22 6.77
CA LEU A 121 6.32 -21.75 8.16
C LEU A 121 4.86 -21.43 8.51
N GLY A 122 3.97 -21.25 7.53
CA GLY A 122 2.62 -20.77 7.74
C GLY A 122 2.56 -19.24 7.95
N ILE A 123 3.45 -18.49 7.30
CA ILE A 123 3.35 -17.04 7.18
C ILE A 123 2.58 -16.75 5.90
N MET A 124 1.52 -15.94 5.97
CA MET A 124 0.77 -15.51 4.80
C MET A 124 1.61 -14.56 3.95
N VAL A 125 1.65 -14.82 2.64
CA VAL A 125 2.24 -13.90 1.67
C VAL A 125 1.25 -12.78 1.40
N ASP A 126 1.65 -11.55 1.63
CA ASP A 126 0.86 -10.36 1.32
C ASP A 126 1.40 -9.68 0.07
N ILE A 127 0.50 -9.55 -0.93
CA ILE A 127 0.82 -9.00 -2.25
C ILE A 127 0.47 -7.51 -2.39
N SER A 128 -0.02 -6.86 -1.34
CA SER A 128 -0.21 -5.41 -1.38
C SER A 128 1.12 -4.73 -1.71
N HIS A 129 1.10 -3.61 -2.43
CA HIS A 129 2.28 -2.88 -2.92
C HIS A 129 3.10 -3.55 -4.05
N THR A 130 2.90 -4.83 -4.33
CA THR A 130 3.70 -5.52 -5.34
C THR A 130 3.29 -5.15 -6.76
N SER A 131 4.22 -5.26 -7.72
CA SER A 131 3.91 -5.08 -9.13
C SER A 131 2.94 -6.16 -9.64
N PRO A 132 2.19 -5.91 -10.73
CA PRO A 132 1.32 -6.92 -11.33
C PRO A 132 2.06 -8.23 -11.64
N SER A 133 3.28 -8.16 -12.18
CA SER A 133 4.12 -9.35 -12.45
C SER A 133 4.52 -10.09 -11.18
N THR A 134 4.77 -9.37 -10.07
CA THR A 134 4.99 -10.02 -8.77
C THR A 134 3.74 -10.76 -8.28
N VAL A 135 2.55 -10.16 -8.45
CA VAL A 135 1.28 -10.84 -8.11
C VAL A 135 1.14 -12.14 -8.90
N GLU A 136 1.40 -12.11 -10.21
CA GLU A 136 1.32 -13.29 -11.09
C GLU A 136 2.32 -14.38 -10.66
N ASP A 137 3.57 -14.02 -10.40
CA ASP A 137 4.60 -14.93 -9.91
C ASP A 137 4.23 -15.58 -8.56
N VAL A 138 3.66 -14.80 -7.64
CA VAL A 138 3.22 -15.33 -6.33
C VAL A 138 2.05 -16.28 -6.51
N LEU A 139 1.07 -15.95 -7.37
CA LEU A 139 -0.06 -16.81 -7.68
C LEU A 139 0.39 -18.15 -8.32
N GLU A 140 1.48 -18.12 -9.10
CA GLU A 140 2.06 -19.32 -9.72
C GLU A 140 2.78 -20.21 -8.68
N CYS A 141 3.55 -19.63 -7.76
CA CYS A 141 4.47 -20.39 -6.90
C CYS A 141 3.96 -20.63 -5.48
N SER A 142 2.97 -19.86 -4.99
CA SER A 142 2.46 -20.07 -3.63
C SER A 142 1.62 -21.34 -3.54
N THR A 143 1.92 -22.16 -2.55
CA THR A 143 1.18 -23.40 -2.24
C THR A 143 0.19 -23.24 -1.08
N ALA A 144 0.04 -22.00 -0.56
CA ALA A 144 -0.85 -21.65 0.53
C ALA A 144 -1.67 -20.41 0.17
N PRO A 145 -2.80 -20.17 0.85
CA PRO A 145 -3.58 -18.96 0.68
C PRO A 145 -2.73 -17.69 0.90
N ILE A 146 -2.93 -16.72 0.02
CA ILE A 146 -2.27 -15.41 0.08
C ILE A 146 -3.27 -14.33 0.47
N ILE A 147 -2.78 -13.16 0.85
CA ILE A 147 -3.63 -12.01 1.16
C ILE A 147 -3.24 -10.80 0.31
N ALA A 148 -4.23 -9.97 0.00
CA ALA A 148 -4.03 -8.57 -0.30
C ALA A 148 -4.52 -7.79 0.91
N SER A 149 -3.62 -7.39 1.81
CA SER A 149 -3.98 -6.82 3.10
C SER A 149 -4.63 -5.43 3.00
N HIS A 150 -4.37 -4.70 1.89
CA HIS A 150 -4.92 -3.37 1.63
C HIS A 150 -4.80 -3.00 0.15
N SER A 151 -5.78 -3.42 -0.63
CA SER A 151 -5.93 -3.12 -2.06
C SER A 151 -7.40 -2.84 -2.39
N CYS A 152 -7.69 -2.32 -3.59
CA CYS A 152 -9.04 -2.14 -4.10
C CYS A 152 -9.18 -2.86 -5.45
N CYS A 153 -10.27 -2.61 -6.20
CA CYS A 153 -10.56 -3.22 -7.48
C CYS A 153 -10.16 -2.29 -8.62
N ARG A 154 -9.35 -2.77 -9.55
CA ARG A 154 -8.86 -1.96 -10.67
C ARG A 154 -9.96 -1.59 -11.66
N ASP A 155 -10.96 -2.45 -11.83
CA ASP A 155 -12.10 -2.19 -12.71
C ASP A 155 -12.98 -1.03 -12.24
N LEU A 156 -12.92 -0.66 -10.94
CA LEU A 156 -13.61 0.50 -10.41
C LEU A 156 -12.72 1.75 -10.33
N ALA A 157 -11.42 1.57 -10.12
CA ALA A 157 -10.44 2.66 -10.07
C ALA A 157 -9.10 2.17 -10.61
N ASP A 158 -8.69 2.69 -11.77
CA ASP A 158 -7.43 2.31 -12.42
C ASP A 158 -6.24 2.89 -11.66
N ASN A 159 -5.84 2.18 -10.63
CA ASN A 159 -4.69 2.48 -9.79
C ASN A 159 -3.76 1.26 -9.75
N PRO A 160 -2.44 1.41 -9.91
CA PRO A 160 -1.49 0.29 -9.88
C PRO A 160 -1.49 -0.49 -8.55
N ARG A 161 -2.04 0.10 -7.47
CA ARG A 161 -2.24 -0.56 -6.17
C ARG A 161 -3.44 -1.50 -6.14
N ASN A 162 -4.33 -1.42 -7.15
CA ASN A 162 -5.58 -2.17 -7.22
C ASN A 162 -5.44 -3.44 -8.04
N LEU A 163 -6.25 -4.43 -7.71
CA LEU A 163 -6.24 -5.76 -8.32
C LEU A 163 -7.24 -5.85 -9.46
N THR A 164 -6.85 -6.52 -10.53
CA THR A 164 -7.77 -6.89 -11.62
C THR A 164 -8.71 -8.01 -11.20
N ASP A 165 -9.84 -8.14 -11.87
CA ASP A 165 -10.79 -9.25 -11.66
C ASP A 165 -10.14 -10.61 -11.79
N GLN A 166 -9.19 -10.76 -12.73
CA GLN A 166 -8.45 -11.99 -12.90
C GLN A 166 -7.59 -12.33 -11.68
N GLN A 167 -6.90 -11.34 -11.12
CA GLN A 167 -6.09 -11.50 -9.89
C GLN A 167 -6.98 -11.83 -8.69
N ILE A 168 -8.12 -11.13 -8.53
CA ILE A 168 -9.09 -11.39 -7.46
C ILE A 168 -9.61 -12.83 -7.51
N LYS A 169 -9.97 -13.33 -8.71
CA LYS A 169 -10.40 -14.73 -8.91
C LYS A 169 -9.30 -15.72 -8.58
N ALA A 170 -8.07 -15.43 -8.98
CA ALA A 170 -6.92 -16.31 -8.72
C ALA A 170 -6.57 -16.37 -7.22
N ILE A 171 -6.60 -15.23 -6.51
CA ILE A 171 -6.44 -15.16 -5.05
C ILE A 171 -7.50 -16.03 -4.36
N ALA A 172 -8.76 -15.86 -4.76
CA ALA A 172 -9.88 -16.64 -4.21
C ALA A 172 -9.73 -18.15 -4.48
N ALA A 173 -9.26 -18.53 -5.67
CA ALA A 173 -9.01 -19.92 -6.04
C ALA A 173 -7.95 -20.59 -5.16
N LEU A 174 -6.96 -19.83 -4.67
CA LEU A 174 -5.98 -20.27 -3.66
C LEU A 174 -6.54 -20.26 -2.23
N GLY A 175 -7.81 -19.84 -2.02
CA GLY A 175 -8.40 -19.67 -0.69
C GLY A 175 -7.94 -18.40 0.03
N GLY A 176 -7.37 -17.45 -0.68
CA GLY A 176 -6.88 -16.17 -0.17
C GLY A 176 -7.99 -15.15 0.06
N VAL A 177 -7.63 -13.97 0.54
CA VAL A 177 -8.55 -12.88 0.91
C VAL A 177 -8.06 -11.55 0.35
N VAL A 178 -9.00 -10.73 -0.13
CA VAL A 178 -8.77 -9.34 -0.54
C VAL A 178 -9.39 -8.41 0.48
N GLN A 179 -8.59 -7.67 1.22
CA GLN A 179 -9.04 -6.68 2.19
C GLN A 179 -9.08 -5.30 1.54
N ILE A 180 -10.28 -4.75 1.40
CA ILE A 180 -10.49 -3.43 0.78
C ILE A 180 -10.00 -2.33 1.72
N THR A 181 -9.24 -1.39 1.18
CA THR A 181 -8.71 -0.25 1.92
C THR A 181 -9.49 1.03 1.62
N SER A 182 -9.57 1.93 2.61
CA SER A 182 -10.25 3.22 2.47
C SER A 182 -9.34 4.37 2.01
N VAL A 183 -8.19 4.05 1.41
CA VAL A 183 -7.33 5.09 0.81
C VAL A 183 -8.05 5.70 -0.38
N SER A 184 -8.37 6.99 -0.28
CA SER A 184 -9.26 7.67 -1.23
C SER A 184 -8.82 7.50 -2.69
N SER A 185 -7.52 7.62 -2.99
CA SER A 185 -7.00 7.46 -4.35
C SER A 185 -7.00 6.02 -4.87
N PHE A 186 -7.27 5.01 -4.03
CA PHE A 186 -7.46 3.62 -4.45
C PHE A 186 -8.94 3.31 -4.64
N VAL A 187 -9.82 3.98 -3.88
CA VAL A 187 -11.28 3.87 -4.01
C VAL A 187 -11.76 4.58 -5.28
N GLY A 188 -11.15 5.70 -5.64
CA GLY A 188 -11.47 6.43 -6.85
C GLY A 188 -10.70 7.73 -6.96
N PHE A 189 -10.66 8.26 -8.16
CA PHE A 189 -10.05 9.56 -8.38
C PHE A 189 -10.97 10.39 -9.28
N PRO A 190 -11.49 11.53 -8.81
CA PRO A 190 -12.40 12.36 -9.58
C PRO A 190 -11.72 12.89 -10.85
N ASP A 191 -12.41 12.78 -11.98
CA ASP A 191 -11.93 13.32 -13.26
C ASP A 191 -11.60 14.81 -13.15
N GLY A 192 -10.44 15.22 -13.68
CA GLY A 192 -9.97 16.60 -13.63
C GLY A 192 -9.26 17.02 -12.33
N ARG A 193 -9.27 16.18 -11.30
CA ARG A 193 -8.62 16.51 -10.01
C ARG A 193 -7.11 16.59 -10.12
N TYR A 194 -6.49 15.68 -10.86
CA TYR A 194 -5.02 15.68 -11.06
C TYR A 194 -4.58 16.91 -11.81
N GLU A 195 -5.28 17.28 -12.88
CA GLU A 195 -4.99 18.46 -13.68
C GLU A 195 -5.12 19.74 -12.85
N ALA A 196 -6.17 19.84 -12.05
CA ALA A 196 -6.37 20.98 -11.16
C ALA A 196 -5.28 21.07 -10.09
N LEU A 197 -4.86 19.92 -9.55
CA LEU A 197 -3.77 19.82 -8.58
C LEU A 197 -2.42 20.20 -9.19
N ASP A 198 -2.09 19.69 -10.37
CA ASP A 198 -0.84 19.99 -11.06
C ASP A 198 -0.75 21.50 -11.38
N VAL A 199 -1.83 22.12 -11.82
CA VAL A 199 -1.92 23.58 -12.02
C VAL A 199 -1.68 24.36 -10.71
N LEU A 200 -2.22 23.87 -9.60
CA LEU A 200 -1.98 24.48 -8.28
C LEU A 200 -0.52 24.38 -7.87
N LEU A 201 0.08 23.19 -7.97
CA LEU A 201 1.47 22.93 -7.60
C LEU A 201 2.45 23.75 -8.47
N GLU A 202 2.15 23.89 -9.77
CA GLU A 202 2.90 24.76 -10.68
C GLU A 202 2.83 26.24 -10.26
N LYS A 203 1.62 26.76 -9.98
CA LYS A 203 1.43 28.14 -9.50
C LYS A 203 2.13 28.43 -8.19
N LEU A 204 2.32 27.42 -7.36
CA LEU A 204 3.09 27.52 -6.10
C LEU A 204 4.59 27.43 -6.32
N GLY A 205 5.04 27.04 -7.52
CA GLY A 205 6.46 26.83 -7.84
C GLY A 205 7.08 25.59 -7.18
N VAL A 206 6.24 24.63 -6.78
CA VAL A 206 6.70 23.41 -6.09
C VAL A 206 6.72 22.18 -6.97
N LEU A 207 6.10 22.23 -8.15
CA LEU A 207 6.09 21.10 -9.08
C LEU A 207 7.49 20.84 -9.66
N GLU A 208 8.24 21.91 -10.02
CA GLU A 208 9.63 21.79 -10.48
C GLU A 208 10.62 21.47 -9.36
N ALA A 209 10.43 22.07 -8.18
CA ALA A 209 11.26 21.81 -7.01
C ALA A 209 11.17 20.36 -6.54
N GLY A 210 9.95 19.84 -6.52
CA GLY A 210 9.70 18.45 -6.15
C GLY A 210 9.71 18.18 -4.65
N TYR A 211 9.45 16.91 -4.32
CA TYR A 211 9.29 16.44 -2.95
C TYR A 211 10.53 16.67 -2.07
N MET A 212 11.73 16.38 -2.59
CA MET A 212 12.96 16.45 -1.79
C MET A 212 13.34 17.88 -1.45
N ASP A 213 13.25 18.81 -2.41
CA ASP A 213 13.57 20.22 -2.20
C ASP A 213 12.57 20.86 -1.22
N LEU A 214 11.28 20.49 -1.31
CA LEU A 214 10.29 20.98 -0.36
C LEU A 214 10.51 20.43 1.05
N LEU A 215 10.95 19.20 1.16
CA LEU A 215 11.33 18.59 2.45
C LEU A 215 12.58 19.27 3.04
N GLU A 216 13.57 19.59 2.22
CA GLU A 216 14.75 20.34 2.62
C GLU A 216 14.38 21.77 3.05
N LEU A 217 13.47 22.42 2.34
CA LEU A 217 12.93 23.74 2.71
C LEU A 217 12.23 23.70 4.07
N PHE A 218 11.44 22.64 4.32
CA PHE A 218 10.79 22.41 5.63
C PHE A 218 11.81 22.33 6.77
N GLU A 219 12.99 21.75 6.53
CA GLU A 219 14.04 21.59 7.53
C GLU A 219 14.88 22.84 7.75
N ASN A 220 15.20 23.53 6.66
CA ASN A 220 16.22 24.59 6.65
C ASN A 220 15.63 26.01 6.64
N ASP A 221 14.42 26.19 6.09
CA ASP A 221 13.72 27.49 6.09
C ASP A 221 12.19 27.28 6.30
N ARG A 222 11.84 27.05 7.55
CA ARG A 222 10.44 26.84 7.95
C ARG A 222 9.53 28.01 7.56
N GLY A 223 10.04 29.24 7.59
CA GLY A 223 9.26 30.43 7.25
C GLY A 223 8.88 30.48 5.76
N ALA A 224 9.80 30.08 4.88
CA ALA A 224 9.51 29.95 3.43
C ALA A 224 8.55 28.79 3.18
N TYR A 225 8.75 27.65 3.83
CA TYR A 225 7.85 26.50 3.73
C TYR A 225 6.42 26.84 4.16
N ASP A 226 6.24 27.47 5.31
CA ASP A 226 4.93 27.80 5.86
C ASP A 226 4.13 28.75 4.96
N LYS A 227 4.79 29.65 4.24
CA LYS A 227 4.16 30.50 3.21
C LYS A 227 3.60 29.68 2.04
N ILE A 228 4.33 28.70 1.58
CA ILE A 228 3.90 27.78 0.50
C ILE A 228 2.74 26.94 1.01
N SER A 229 2.90 26.31 2.17
CA SER A 229 1.89 25.46 2.81
C SER A 229 0.57 26.20 3.04
N SER A 230 0.60 27.45 3.53
CA SER A 230 -0.61 28.26 3.73
C SER A 230 -1.33 28.55 2.42
N ARG A 231 -0.61 28.96 1.37
CA ARG A 231 -1.20 29.20 0.05
C ARG A 231 -1.76 27.93 -0.58
N TYR A 232 -1.08 26.79 -0.39
CA TYR A 232 -1.60 25.51 -0.84
C TYR A 232 -2.94 25.19 -0.12
N HIS A 233 -3.03 25.38 1.20
CA HIS A 233 -4.23 25.06 1.96
C HIS A 233 -5.42 25.95 1.63
N GLU A 234 -5.19 27.23 1.35
CA GLU A 234 -6.24 28.14 0.89
C GLU A 234 -6.82 27.68 -0.45
N ALA A 235 -5.97 27.22 -1.37
CA ALA A 235 -6.38 26.84 -2.73
C ALA A 235 -6.92 25.41 -2.83
N ILE A 236 -6.38 24.45 -2.07
CA ILE A 236 -6.78 23.04 -2.17
C ILE A 236 -8.23 22.81 -1.72
N ALA A 237 -8.77 23.66 -0.87
CA ALA A 237 -10.17 23.60 -0.43
C ALA A 237 -11.15 23.79 -1.59
N GLU A 238 -10.81 24.63 -2.58
CA GLU A 238 -11.61 24.78 -3.79
C GLU A 238 -11.57 23.52 -4.65
N ILE A 239 -10.38 22.93 -4.83
CA ILE A 239 -10.21 21.65 -5.54
C ILE A 239 -11.02 20.54 -4.85
N ASP A 240 -10.98 20.45 -3.52
CA ASP A 240 -11.76 19.48 -2.75
C ASP A 240 -13.27 19.66 -2.94
N SER A 241 -13.73 20.89 -3.11
CA SER A 241 -15.15 21.20 -3.36
C SER A 241 -15.59 20.84 -4.79
N LEU A 242 -14.73 21.10 -5.76
CA LEU A 242 -15.04 20.86 -7.19
C LEU A 242 -14.86 19.38 -7.57
N TYR A 243 -13.90 18.71 -6.95
CA TYR A 243 -13.50 17.32 -7.21
C TYR A 243 -13.46 16.53 -5.89
N PRO A 244 -14.61 16.29 -5.25
CA PRO A 244 -14.65 15.62 -3.95
C PRO A 244 -14.11 14.20 -4.02
N TRP A 245 -13.37 13.81 -3.00
CA TRP A 245 -12.92 12.43 -2.86
C TRP A 245 -14.09 11.45 -2.75
N PRO A 246 -13.93 10.20 -3.21
CA PRO A 246 -14.95 9.16 -3.05
C PRO A 246 -15.29 8.97 -1.57
N GLY A 247 -16.56 8.69 -1.33
CA GLY A 247 -17.12 8.50 -0.01
C GLY A 247 -17.30 7.04 0.39
N LEU A 248 -18.18 6.83 1.36
CA LEU A 248 -18.51 5.49 1.87
C LEU A 248 -19.18 4.62 0.81
N SER A 249 -20.01 5.20 -0.08
CA SER A 249 -20.70 4.45 -1.14
C SER A 249 -19.71 3.78 -2.07
N GLU A 250 -18.77 4.55 -2.59
CA GLU A 250 -17.74 4.07 -3.52
C GLU A 250 -16.82 3.04 -2.84
N PHE A 251 -16.51 3.22 -1.56
CA PHE A 251 -15.76 2.22 -0.78
C PHE A 251 -16.53 0.89 -0.69
N VAL A 252 -17.83 0.93 -0.42
CA VAL A 252 -18.69 -0.27 -0.35
C VAL A 252 -18.79 -0.93 -1.73
N ASP A 253 -18.82 -0.16 -2.82
CA ASP A 253 -18.85 -0.72 -4.19
C ASP A 253 -17.64 -1.63 -4.47
N HIS A 254 -16.46 -1.34 -3.91
CA HIS A 254 -15.30 -2.23 -4.02
C HIS A 254 -15.50 -3.55 -3.26
N ILE A 255 -16.12 -3.51 -2.09
CA ILE A 255 -16.48 -4.73 -1.33
C ILE A 255 -17.46 -5.58 -2.15
N ASP A 256 -18.52 -4.95 -2.64
CA ASP A 256 -19.54 -5.62 -3.47
C ASP A 256 -18.97 -6.15 -4.78
N HIS A 257 -17.97 -5.47 -5.36
CA HIS A 257 -17.28 -5.93 -6.55
C HIS A 257 -16.51 -7.24 -6.26
N VAL A 258 -15.72 -7.32 -5.18
CA VAL A 258 -15.05 -8.56 -4.80
C VAL A 258 -16.05 -9.68 -4.52
N VAL A 259 -17.17 -9.35 -3.86
CA VAL A 259 -18.26 -10.33 -3.62
C VAL A 259 -18.84 -10.88 -4.93
N ARG A 260 -19.05 -10.02 -5.93
CA ARG A 260 -19.53 -10.45 -7.27
C ARG A 260 -18.52 -11.29 -8.03
N VAL A 261 -17.24 -10.93 -7.95
CA VAL A 261 -16.14 -11.55 -8.71
C VAL A 261 -15.72 -12.89 -8.11
N ALA A 262 -15.63 -12.98 -6.79
CA ALA A 262 -15.03 -14.08 -6.06
C ALA A 262 -15.96 -14.72 -5.00
N GLY A 263 -16.84 -13.94 -4.39
CA GLY A 263 -17.75 -14.36 -3.34
C GLY A 263 -17.40 -13.80 -1.97
N ILE A 264 -18.39 -13.71 -1.08
CA ILE A 264 -18.29 -13.08 0.26
C ILE A 264 -17.20 -13.69 1.17
N LYS A 265 -16.74 -14.88 0.90
CA LYS A 265 -15.71 -15.56 1.72
C LYS A 265 -14.32 -14.98 1.53
N TYR A 266 -14.12 -14.19 0.47
CA TYR A 266 -12.82 -13.74 0.01
C TYR A 266 -12.61 -12.22 0.13
N VAL A 267 -13.49 -11.53 0.86
CA VAL A 267 -13.39 -10.10 1.14
C VAL A 267 -13.37 -9.81 2.64
#